data_65e7b101dce179fbc08ef4d1dbb0cc9a
#
_entry.id   65e7b101dce179fbc08ef4d1dbb0cc9a
#
_cell.length_a   1.000
_cell.length_b   1.000
_cell.length_c   1.000
_cell.angle_alpha   90.00
_cell.angle_beta   90.00
_cell.angle_gamma   90.00
#
_symmetry.space_group_name_H-M   'P 1'
#
loop_
_entity.id
_entity.type
_entity.pdbx_description
1 polymer ?
#
loop_
_entity_poly.entity_id
_entity_poly.type
_entity_poly.pdbx_seq_one_letter_code
_entity_poly.pdbx_strand_id
1 'polypeptide(L)'
;RSAEYAAFAELLASTFAGHVQFHYGVEPGDLDAALSGCLTRASRAAHVYTCGPAPFMNKVVEVAARSRSEDAIHLEHFQADPLANAGPSDGFEVELASSGVVLQVPANTSLIDVLQAHGCDIDTECREGICGTCIVEVLEGVPEHRDNCLSNKEKAANKQICACVSRALSARLVLDI
;
A
#
# COMPACT_ATOMS: atom_id res chain seq x y z
N ARG A 1 -8.80 -15.68 -15.86
CA ARG A 1 -8.85 -15.40 -17.32
C ARG A 1 -8.44 -16.64 -18.10
N SER A 2 -8.78 -16.73 -19.38
CA SER A 2 -8.39 -17.84 -20.26
C SER A 2 -6.95 -17.66 -20.78
N ALA A 3 -6.36 -18.74 -21.30
CA ALA A 3 -4.99 -18.74 -21.83
C ALA A 3 -4.78 -17.74 -22.98
N GLU A 4 -5.80 -17.52 -23.82
CA GLU A 4 -5.76 -16.61 -24.96
C GLU A 4 -5.54 -15.13 -24.58
N TYR A 5 -5.89 -14.75 -23.32
CA TYR A 5 -5.68 -13.38 -22.80
C TYR A 5 -4.48 -13.27 -21.86
N ALA A 6 -3.61 -14.29 -21.83
CA ALA A 6 -2.40 -14.26 -21.03
C ALA A 6 -1.27 -13.55 -21.79
N ALA A 7 -1.10 -12.26 -21.54
CA ALA A 7 0.00 -11.49 -22.10
C ALA A 7 1.35 -12.13 -21.72
N PHE A 8 2.29 -12.14 -22.68
CA PHE A 8 3.65 -12.65 -22.51
C PHE A 8 3.77 -14.14 -22.13
N ALA A 9 2.70 -14.96 -22.22
CA ALA A 9 2.74 -16.37 -21.79
C ALA A 9 3.84 -17.17 -22.49
N GLU A 10 3.95 -17.05 -23.82
CA GLU A 10 4.99 -17.75 -24.62
C GLU A 10 6.40 -17.27 -24.26
N LEU A 11 6.58 -15.95 -24.11
CA LEU A 11 7.86 -15.35 -23.70
C LEU A 11 8.29 -15.85 -22.32
N LEU A 12 7.38 -15.85 -21.35
CA LEU A 12 7.66 -16.33 -20.00
C LEU A 12 7.96 -17.83 -19.98
N ALA A 13 7.20 -18.65 -20.71
CA ALA A 13 7.41 -20.08 -20.78
C ALA A 13 8.78 -20.45 -21.41
N SER A 14 9.21 -19.68 -22.44
CA SER A 14 10.48 -19.93 -23.11
C SER A 14 11.66 -19.40 -22.32
N THR A 15 11.55 -18.17 -21.75
CA THR A 15 12.65 -17.51 -21.05
C THR A 15 12.91 -18.11 -19.66
N PHE A 16 11.84 -18.51 -18.96
CA PHE A 16 11.89 -19.01 -17.59
C PHE A 16 11.36 -20.45 -17.47
N ALA A 17 11.73 -21.31 -18.43
CA ALA A 17 11.32 -22.71 -18.47
C ALA A 17 11.59 -23.41 -17.13
N GLY A 18 10.58 -24.06 -16.58
CA GLY A 18 10.66 -24.74 -15.27
C GLY A 18 10.50 -23.85 -14.05
N HIS A 19 10.49 -22.52 -14.22
CA HIS A 19 10.27 -21.56 -13.13
C HIS A 19 8.92 -20.88 -13.16
N VAL A 20 8.17 -20.99 -14.26
CA VAL A 20 6.85 -20.40 -14.44
C VAL A 20 5.79 -21.49 -14.48
N GLN A 21 4.72 -21.28 -13.74
CA GLN A 21 3.53 -22.11 -13.75
C GLN A 21 2.31 -21.25 -14.06
N PHE A 22 1.56 -21.63 -15.08
CA PHE A 22 0.34 -20.95 -15.49
C PHE A 22 -0.89 -21.63 -14.89
N HIS A 23 -1.77 -20.87 -14.26
CA HIS A 23 -3.05 -21.30 -13.74
C HIS A 23 -4.17 -20.54 -14.44
N TYR A 24 -4.92 -21.19 -15.30
CA TYR A 24 -6.02 -20.60 -16.05
C TYR A 24 -7.36 -21.11 -15.54
N GLY A 25 -8.38 -20.25 -15.49
CA GLY A 25 -9.74 -20.65 -15.14
C GLY A 25 -9.89 -21.25 -13.75
N VAL A 26 -9.05 -20.84 -12.80
CA VAL A 26 -9.19 -21.32 -11.41
C VAL A 26 -10.47 -20.71 -10.82
N GLU A 27 -11.38 -21.58 -10.42
CA GLU A 27 -12.60 -21.17 -9.76
C GLU A 27 -12.32 -20.63 -8.35
N PRO A 28 -13.13 -19.68 -7.84
CA PRO A 28 -12.90 -19.10 -6.51
C PRO A 28 -12.78 -20.13 -5.39
N GLY A 29 -13.52 -21.25 -5.48
CA GLY A 29 -13.49 -22.35 -4.51
C GLY A 29 -12.18 -23.13 -4.51
N ASP A 30 -11.47 -23.18 -5.63
CA ASP A 30 -10.23 -23.95 -5.80
C ASP A 30 -8.97 -23.08 -5.58
N LEU A 31 -9.13 -21.77 -5.46
CA LEU A 31 -8.02 -20.82 -5.37
C LEU A 31 -7.13 -21.07 -4.14
N ASP A 32 -7.71 -21.40 -2.99
CA ASP A 32 -6.98 -21.72 -1.76
C ASP A 32 -6.05 -22.93 -1.96
N ALA A 33 -6.57 -23.99 -2.55
CA ALA A 33 -5.80 -25.21 -2.81
C ALA A 33 -4.68 -24.97 -3.83
N ALA A 34 -4.96 -24.20 -4.89
CA ALA A 34 -3.98 -23.85 -5.91
C ALA A 34 -2.82 -23.02 -5.32
N LEU A 35 -3.14 -21.99 -4.53
CA LEU A 35 -2.15 -21.13 -3.86
C LEU A 35 -1.33 -21.92 -2.83
N SER A 36 -2.00 -22.75 -2.00
CA SER A 36 -1.32 -23.61 -1.01
C SER A 36 -0.34 -24.55 -1.69
N GLY A 37 -0.72 -25.16 -2.83
CA GLY A 37 0.14 -26.02 -3.62
C GLY A 37 1.37 -25.29 -4.18
N CYS A 38 1.25 -24.03 -4.59
CA CYS A 38 2.38 -23.20 -5.02
C CYS A 38 3.33 -22.91 -3.85
N LEU A 39 2.79 -22.47 -2.72
CA LEU A 39 3.58 -22.08 -1.55
C LEU A 39 4.29 -23.26 -0.86
N THR A 40 3.71 -24.46 -0.92
CA THR A 40 4.33 -25.67 -0.35
C THR A 40 5.59 -26.08 -1.12
N ARG A 41 5.67 -25.78 -2.42
CA ARG A 41 6.84 -26.05 -3.25
C ARG A 41 7.96 -25.01 -3.07
N ALA A 42 7.63 -23.84 -2.57
CA ALA A 42 8.60 -22.77 -2.34
C ALA A 42 9.27 -22.90 -0.97
N SER A 43 10.53 -22.46 -0.86
CA SER A 43 11.22 -22.36 0.43
C SER A 43 10.41 -21.52 1.42
N ARG A 44 10.45 -21.91 2.70
CA ARG A 44 9.81 -21.10 3.76
C ARG A 44 10.41 -19.70 3.93
N ALA A 45 11.66 -19.51 3.50
CA ALA A 45 12.33 -18.22 3.48
C ALA A 45 12.03 -17.40 2.21
N ALA A 46 11.27 -17.94 1.25
CA ALA A 46 10.92 -17.21 0.04
C ALA A 46 9.87 -16.13 0.33
N HIS A 47 10.08 -14.96 -0.25
CA HIS A 47 9.11 -13.88 -0.23
C HIS A 47 8.00 -14.14 -1.25
N VAL A 48 6.81 -13.67 -0.93
CA VAL A 48 5.61 -13.74 -1.79
C VAL A 48 5.31 -12.34 -2.31
N TYR A 49 5.28 -12.18 -3.61
CA TYR A 49 4.88 -10.94 -4.28
C TYR A 49 3.57 -11.18 -5.02
N THR A 50 2.61 -10.31 -4.86
CA THR A 50 1.31 -10.43 -5.50
C THR A 50 0.77 -9.09 -5.97
N CYS A 51 0.14 -9.10 -7.13
CA CYS A 51 -0.63 -7.99 -7.67
C CYS A 51 -1.89 -8.53 -8.37
N GLY A 52 -2.88 -7.67 -8.56
CA GLY A 52 -4.12 -8.04 -9.23
C GLY A 52 -5.37 -7.51 -8.51
N PRO A 53 -6.57 -8.06 -8.80
CA PRO A 53 -7.80 -7.66 -8.12
C PRO A 53 -7.72 -7.89 -6.61
N ALA A 54 -8.26 -6.95 -5.81
CA ALA A 54 -8.20 -7.00 -4.36
C ALA A 54 -8.67 -8.35 -3.75
N PRO A 55 -9.78 -8.98 -4.20
CA PRO A 55 -10.18 -10.28 -3.68
C PRO A 55 -9.14 -11.39 -3.89
N PHE A 56 -8.39 -11.35 -5.01
CA PHE A 56 -7.31 -12.28 -5.29
C PHE A 56 -6.13 -12.02 -4.36
N MET A 57 -5.65 -10.77 -4.26
CA MET A 57 -4.54 -10.40 -3.40
C MET A 57 -4.82 -10.74 -1.93
N ASN A 58 -6.02 -10.44 -1.44
CA ASN A 58 -6.45 -10.79 -0.09
C ASN A 58 -6.38 -12.31 0.17
N LYS A 59 -6.79 -13.12 -0.81
CA LYS A 59 -6.68 -14.58 -0.70
C LYS A 59 -5.22 -15.03 -0.70
N VAL A 60 -4.34 -14.42 -1.51
CA VAL A 60 -2.89 -14.72 -1.48
C VAL A 60 -2.30 -14.41 -0.10
N VAL A 61 -2.62 -13.25 0.49
CA VAL A 61 -2.17 -12.87 1.84
C VAL A 61 -2.66 -13.87 2.88
N GLU A 62 -3.96 -14.21 2.87
CA GLU A 62 -4.55 -15.19 3.80
C GLU A 62 -3.82 -16.52 3.76
N VAL A 63 -3.57 -17.06 2.56
CA VAL A 63 -2.91 -18.35 2.40
C VAL A 63 -1.43 -18.28 2.73
N ALA A 64 -0.74 -17.21 2.34
CA ALA A 64 0.68 -17.00 2.61
C ALA A 64 0.97 -16.83 4.11
N ALA A 65 0.12 -16.12 4.84
CA ALA A 65 0.26 -15.87 6.28
C ALA A 65 0.23 -17.16 7.12
N ARG A 66 -0.27 -18.28 6.58
CA ARG A 66 -0.23 -19.60 7.26
C ARG A 66 1.20 -20.14 7.42
N SER A 67 2.15 -19.65 6.64
CA SER A 67 3.52 -20.20 6.61
C SER A 67 4.64 -19.16 6.39
N ARG A 68 4.30 -17.89 6.25
CA ARG A 68 5.22 -16.76 6.04
C ARG A 68 4.94 -15.67 7.07
N SER A 69 5.97 -14.92 7.44
CA SER A 69 5.81 -13.67 8.19
C SER A 69 5.24 -12.57 7.32
N GLU A 70 4.64 -11.57 7.92
CA GLU A 70 4.11 -10.39 7.22
C GLU A 70 5.20 -9.68 6.39
N ASP A 71 6.41 -9.56 6.93
CA ASP A 71 7.55 -8.94 6.24
C ASP A 71 7.99 -9.70 4.96
N ALA A 72 7.50 -10.92 4.75
CA ALA A 72 7.78 -11.73 3.55
C ALA A 72 6.62 -11.73 2.53
N ILE A 73 5.57 -10.94 2.77
CA ILE A 73 4.39 -10.86 1.87
C ILE A 73 4.28 -9.44 1.36
N HIS A 74 4.39 -9.27 0.04
CA HIS A 74 4.42 -7.98 -0.62
C HIS A 74 3.27 -7.86 -1.61
N LEU A 75 2.51 -6.76 -1.48
CA LEU A 75 1.39 -6.44 -2.37
C LEU A 75 1.76 -5.24 -3.24
N GLU A 76 1.41 -5.30 -4.51
CA GLU A 76 1.49 -4.17 -5.41
C GLU A 76 0.07 -3.77 -5.84
N HIS A 77 -0.36 -2.60 -5.39
CA HIS A 77 -1.65 -2.04 -5.70
C HIS A 77 -1.53 -1.13 -6.94
N PHE A 78 -2.39 -1.35 -7.94
CA PHE A 78 -2.44 -0.49 -9.14
C PHE A 78 -3.55 0.57 -9.09
N GLN A 79 -4.40 0.49 -8.08
CA GLN A 79 -5.49 1.44 -7.85
C GLN A 79 -5.63 1.70 -6.36
N ALA A 80 -5.94 2.94 -5.99
CA ALA A 80 -6.34 3.28 -4.63
C ALA A 80 -7.60 2.52 -4.24
N ASP A 81 -7.74 2.20 -2.96
CA ASP A 81 -9.02 1.73 -2.43
C ASP A 81 -9.99 2.93 -2.39
N PRO A 82 -11.07 2.91 -3.20
CA PRO A 82 -12.03 4.01 -3.21
C PRO A 82 -12.68 4.26 -1.84
N LEU A 83 -12.75 3.24 -0.98
CA LEU A 83 -13.35 3.32 0.34
C LEU A 83 -12.38 3.91 1.38
N ALA A 84 -11.08 3.77 1.19
CA ALA A 84 -10.08 4.33 2.11
C ALA A 84 -10.17 5.86 2.20
N ASN A 85 -10.57 6.51 1.10
CA ASN A 85 -10.69 7.97 1.00
C ASN A 85 -12.12 8.50 1.20
N ALA A 86 -13.11 7.63 1.41
CA ALA A 86 -14.53 8.01 1.49
C ALA A 86 -15.02 8.39 2.90
N GLY A 87 -14.18 8.30 3.92
CA GLY A 87 -14.54 8.64 5.29
C GLY A 87 -14.74 10.14 5.53
N PRO A 88 -15.56 10.55 6.52
CA PRO A 88 -15.62 11.93 6.96
C PRO A 88 -14.21 12.38 7.38
N SER A 89 -13.86 13.59 7.01
CA SER A 89 -12.57 14.17 7.35
C SER A 89 -12.79 15.40 8.19
N ASP A 90 -12.26 15.39 9.40
CA ASP A 90 -12.18 16.59 10.22
C ASP A 90 -10.91 17.38 9.86
N GLY A 91 -10.94 18.71 10.05
CA GLY A 91 -9.74 19.52 9.96
C GLY A 91 -8.78 19.19 11.11
N PHE A 92 -7.48 19.32 10.87
CA PHE A 92 -6.46 19.13 11.88
C PHE A 92 -5.31 20.15 11.69
N GLU A 93 -4.45 20.27 12.68
CA GLU A 93 -3.25 21.08 12.62
C GLU A 93 -2.03 20.26 12.23
N VAL A 94 -1.10 20.88 11.51
CA VAL A 94 0.23 20.34 11.30
C VAL A 94 1.28 21.36 11.69
N GLU A 95 2.24 20.96 12.50
CA GLU A 95 3.40 21.75 12.88
C GLU A 95 4.63 21.27 12.11
N LEU A 96 5.36 22.20 11.50
CA LEU A 96 6.63 21.94 10.82
C LEU A 96 7.74 22.09 11.86
N ALA A 97 8.41 20.97 12.21
CA ALA A 97 9.37 20.94 13.32
C ALA A 97 10.56 21.88 13.12
N SER A 98 11.03 22.07 11.88
CA SER A 98 12.17 22.90 11.55
C SER A 98 11.93 24.40 11.79
N SER A 99 10.69 24.86 11.63
CA SER A 99 10.32 26.29 11.72
C SER A 99 9.37 26.63 12.86
N GLY A 100 8.71 25.63 13.47
CA GLY A 100 7.66 25.80 14.46
C GLY A 100 6.35 26.39 13.87
N VAL A 101 6.24 26.45 12.55
CA VAL A 101 5.03 26.98 11.90
C VAL A 101 3.91 25.96 12.01
N VAL A 102 2.71 26.43 12.41
CA VAL A 102 1.50 25.61 12.49
C VAL A 102 0.56 25.97 11.35
N LEU A 103 0.21 24.99 10.56
CA LEU A 103 -0.71 25.10 9.43
C LEU A 103 -2.04 24.39 9.74
N GLN A 104 -3.15 24.94 9.23
CA GLN A 104 -4.46 24.31 9.29
C GLN A 104 -4.68 23.46 8.04
N VAL A 105 -5.04 22.20 8.22
CA VAL A 105 -5.42 21.28 7.14
C VAL A 105 -6.94 21.14 7.14
N PRO A 106 -7.65 21.81 6.22
CA PRO A 106 -9.11 21.73 6.15
C PRO A 106 -9.60 20.31 5.83
N ALA A 107 -10.85 20.02 6.17
CA ALA A 107 -11.47 18.69 5.97
C ALA A 107 -11.42 18.20 4.51
N ASN A 108 -11.51 19.11 3.55
CA ASN A 108 -11.57 18.81 2.11
C ASN A 108 -10.26 19.10 1.35
N THR A 109 -9.15 19.35 2.05
CA THR A 109 -7.85 19.63 1.45
C THR A 109 -6.86 18.58 1.92
N SER A 110 -6.04 18.05 1.00
CA SER A 110 -5.01 17.08 1.37
C SER A 110 -3.88 17.75 2.16
N LEU A 111 -3.22 16.99 3.02
CA LEU A 111 -2.05 17.50 3.76
C LEU A 111 -0.96 17.95 2.79
N ILE A 112 -0.71 17.23 1.72
CA ILE A 112 0.31 17.59 0.74
C ILE A 112 0.03 18.93 0.05
N ASP A 113 -1.25 19.22 -0.27
CA ASP A 113 -1.60 20.49 -0.90
C ASP A 113 -1.36 21.68 0.05
N VAL A 114 -1.63 21.51 1.34
CA VAL A 114 -1.35 22.54 2.37
C VAL A 114 0.15 22.76 2.52
N LEU A 115 0.94 21.68 2.58
CA LEU A 115 2.40 21.76 2.72
C LEU A 115 3.03 22.43 1.50
N GLN A 116 2.66 22.01 0.28
CA GLN A 116 3.16 22.60 -0.95
C GLN A 116 2.74 24.08 -1.11
N ALA A 117 1.51 24.42 -0.74
CA ALA A 117 1.04 25.82 -0.75
C ALA A 117 1.82 26.71 0.23
N HIS A 118 2.33 26.13 1.32
CA HIS A 118 3.20 26.84 2.26
C HIS A 118 4.65 26.97 1.76
N GLY A 119 5.02 26.22 0.71
CA GLY A 119 6.37 26.23 0.12
C GLY A 119 7.26 25.08 0.57
N CYS A 120 6.70 24.03 1.21
CA CYS A 120 7.45 22.81 1.49
C CYS A 120 7.72 22.07 0.20
N ASP A 121 8.98 21.71 -0.05
CA ASP A 121 9.41 20.94 -1.22
C ASP A 121 9.26 19.44 -0.93
N ILE A 122 8.09 18.91 -1.25
CA ILE A 122 7.76 17.48 -1.06
C ILE A 122 7.36 16.90 -2.40
N ASP A 123 8.09 15.87 -2.81
CA ASP A 123 7.81 15.14 -4.04
C ASP A 123 6.44 14.45 -4.00
N THR A 124 5.72 14.52 -5.12
CA THR A 124 4.45 13.82 -5.29
C THR A 124 4.33 13.23 -6.70
N GLU A 125 3.69 12.08 -6.80
CA GLU A 125 3.47 11.44 -8.09
C GLU A 125 2.02 10.95 -8.27
N CYS A 126 1.64 9.80 -7.72
CA CYS A 126 0.31 9.22 -7.97
C CYS A 126 -0.85 9.99 -7.31
N ARG A 127 -0.64 10.62 -6.17
CA ARG A 127 -1.67 11.25 -5.32
C ARG A 127 -2.80 10.32 -4.87
N GLU A 128 -2.56 9.02 -4.92
CA GLU A 128 -3.53 7.96 -4.60
C GLU A 128 -3.10 7.06 -3.42
N GLY A 129 -2.01 7.41 -2.74
CA GLY A 129 -1.52 6.65 -1.59
C GLY A 129 -0.89 5.30 -1.93
N ILE A 130 -0.37 5.14 -3.16
CA ILE A 130 0.17 3.87 -3.67
C ILE A 130 1.68 3.92 -3.81
N CYS A 131 2.23 5.00 -4.41
CA CYS A 131 3.64 5.05 -4.80
C CYS A 131 4.61 5.35 -3.65
N GLY A 132 4.14 5.93 -2.55
CA GLY A 132 4.97 6.27 -1.40
C GLY A 132 5.87 7.51 -1.58
N THR A 133 5.84 8.20 -2.72
CA THR A 133 6.71 9.35 -3.01
C THR A 133 6.50 10.52 -2.03
N CYS A 134 5.27 10.69 -1.53
CA CYS A 134 4.89 11.77 -0.60
C CYS A 134 4.91 11.36 0.88
N ILE A 135 5.70 10.35 1.24
CA ILE A 135 5.84 9.95 2.65
C ILE A 135 6.67 10.99 3.39
N VAL A 136 6.17 11.41 4.56
CA VAL A 136 6.83 12.35 5.47
C VAL A 136 6.95 11.72 6.85
N GLU A 137 8.02 12.01 7.57
CA GLU A 137 8.23 11.54 8.94
C GLU A 137 7.33 12.29 9.92
N VAL A 138 6.73 11.54 10.86
CA VAL A 138 5.90 12.07 11.95
C VAL A 138 6.66 11.96 13.26
N LEU A 139 6.91 13.08 13.88
CA LEU A 139 7.59 13.20 15.17
C LEU A 139 6.60 13.04 16.32
N GLU A 140 5.41 13.69 16.21
CA GLU A 140 4.37 13.63 17.23
C GLU A 140 2.97 13.58 16.60
N GLY A 141 2.02 12.96 17.32
CA GLY A 141 0.63 12.79 16.91
C GLY A 141 0.35 11.40 16.35
N VAL A 142 -0.89 11.17 15.94
CA VAL A 142 -1.36 9.89 15.42
C VAL A 142 -1.94 10.08 14.03
N PRO A 143 -1.27 9.59 12.98
CA PRO A 143 -1.81 9.61 11.61
C PRO A 143 -3.05 8.73 11.48
N GLU A 144 -3.98 9.14 10.64
CA GLU A 144 -5.04 8.29 10.07
C GLU A 144 -4.58 7.78 8.70
N HIS A 145 -4.07 6.57 8.67
CA HIS A 145 -3.54 5.98 7.45
C HIS A 145 -4.66 5.59 6.48
N ARG A 146 -4.65 6.18 5.29
CA ARG A 146 -5.56 5.91 4.18
C ARG A 146 -4.83 5.39 2.94
N ASP A 147 -3.53 5.16 3.06
CA ASP A 147 -2.64 4.68 2.01
C ASP A 147 -2.56 3.15 1.94
N ASN A 148 -2.01 2.68 0.81
CA ASN A 148 -1.64 1.27 0.58
C ASN A 148 -0.13 1.09 0.38
N CYS A 149 0.68 2.14 0.57
CA CYS A 149 2.13 2.08 0.41
C CYS A 149 2.88 1.68 1.68
N LEU A 150 2.34 2.02 2.86
CA LEU A 150 2.91 1.62 4.14
C LEU A 150 2.41 0.24 4.56
N SER A 151 3.31 -0.59 5.08
CA SER A 151 2.97 -1.88 5.72
C SER A 151 2.19 -1.66 7.02
N ASN A 152 1.49 -2.69 7.50
CA ASN A 152 0.78 -2.62 8.78
C ASN A 152 1.71 -2.29 9.95
N LYS A 153 2.95 -2.76 9.92
CA LYS A 153 3.97 -2.48 10.92
C LYS A 153 4.37 -0.99 10.92
N GLU A 154 4.58 -0.40 9.74
CA GLU A 154 4.90 1.02 9.60
C GLU A 154 3.71 1.89 10.03
N LYS A 155 2.49 1.53 9.63
CA LYS A 155 1.26 2.20 10.09
C LYS A 155 1.12 2.14 11.61
N ALA A 156 1.32 0.98 12.21
CA ALA A 156 1.25 0.81 13.66
C ALA A 156 2.33 1.60 14.42
N ALA A 157 3.46 1.87 13.79
CA ALA A 157 4.54 2.66 14.40
C ALA A 157 4.21 4.16 14.49
N ASN A 158 3.27 4.68 13.67
CA ASN A 158 2.87 6.10 13.58
C ASN A 158 4.05 7.07 13.35
N LYS A 159 5.11 6.61 12.69
CA LYS A 159 6.33 7.39 12.44
C LYS A 159 6.38 8.02 11.04
N GLN A 160 5.44 7.68 10.19
CA GLN A 160 5.37 8.17 8.82
C GLN A 160 3.92 8.43 8.44
N ILE A 161 3.72 9.33 7.48
CA ILE A 161 2.42 9.63 6.89
C ILE A 161 2.53 9.78 5.38
N CYS A 162 1.62 9.17 4.63
CA CYS A 162 1.46 9.39 3.21
C CYS A 162 0.61 10.66 3.00
N ALA A 163 1.25 11.80 2.76
CA ALA A 163 0.62 13.12 2.86
C ALA A 163 -0.48 13.40 1.82
N CYS A 164 -0.52 12.65 0.71
CA CYS A 164 -1.53 12.90 -0.34
C CYS A 164 -2.94 12.41 0.02
N VAL A 165 -3.07 11.36 0.86
CA VAL A 165 -4.37 10.75 1.18
C VAL A 165 -4.65 10.63 2.68
N SER A 166 -3.61 10.45 3.49
CA SER A 166 -3.75 10.22 4.92
C SER A 166 -4.08 11.51 5.69
N ARG A 167 -4.68 11.35 6.85
CA ARG A 167 -5.15 12.43 7.72
C ARG A 167 -4.59 12.27 9.13
N ALA A 168 -5.20 12.91 10.12
CA ALA A 168 -4.84 12.76 11.52
C ALA A 168 -6.01 12.28 12.36
N LEU A 169 -5.74 11.37 13.30
CA LEU A 169 -6.64 11.00 14.37
C LEU A 169 -6.46 11.93 15.59
N SER A 170 -5.26 12.47 15.77
CA SER A 170 -4.98 13.51 16.76
C SER A 170 -5.32 14.91 16.21
N ALA A 171 -5.57 15.86 17.10
CA ALA A 171 -5.86 17.25 16.71
C ALA A 171 -4.69 17.91 15.96
N ARG A 172 -3.45 17.45 16.22
CA ARG A 172 -2.21 17.96 15.61
C ARG A 172 -1.26 16.82 15.29
N LEU A 173 -0.51 16.98 14.20
CA LEU A 173 0.70 16.24 13.87
C LEU A 173 1.90 17.17 13.90
N VAL A 174 3.07 16.68 14.32
CA VAL A 174 4.37 17.35 14.16
C VAL A 174 5.16 16.58 13.13
N LEU A 175 5.56 17.25 12.04
CA LEU A 175 6.28 16.63 10.93
C LEU A 175 7.73 17.07 10.91
N ASP A 176 8.62 16.16 10.52
CA ASP A 176 10.05 16.45 10.31
C ASP A 176 10.25 17.12 8.94
N ILE A 177 9.88 18.39 8.87
CA ILE A 177 9.99 19.27 7.69
C ILE A 177 10.46 20.65 8.15
#